data_1cb50319206f30dd0e6f54b0af49fc60
#
_entry.id   1cb50319206f30dd0e6f54b0af49fc60
#
_cell.length_a   1.000
_cell.length_b   1.000
_cell.length_c   1.000
_cell.angle_alpha   90.00
_cell.angle_beta   90.00
_cell.angle_gamma   90.00
#
_symmetry.space_group_name_H-M   'P 1'
#
loop_
_entity.id
_entity.type
_entity.pdbx_description
1 polymer ?
#
loop_
_entity_poly.entity_id
_entity_poly.type
_entity_poly.pdbx_seq_one_letter_code
_entity_poly.pdbx_strand_id
1 'polypeptide(L)'
;MAENLFDLLKKGEVEEFNSEVANFSEDLTESDFSGLETDGASFKEHDLSGSDFSEANLSNVSFEGCDLTGATFARAELSGVLFNGAVLNGTKFNNANIAYCDFTDADLSGADFSEADLSDSDLSLSLNLNQCSFDKYTVWPDTDRLPADFDGDYQEDLAALNDEETEGQSDY
;
A
#
# COMPACT_ATOMS: atom_id res chain seq x y z
N MET A 1 -22.36 -22.26 -15.14
CA MET A 1 -22.23 -21.27 -14.07
C MET A 1 -20.96 -20.51 -14.39
N ALA A 2 -21.02 -19.21 -14.56
CA ALA A 2 -19.80 -18.42 -14.76
C ALA A 2 -18.91 -18.64 -13.53
N GLU A 3 -17.67 -18.98 -13.75
CA GLU A 3 -16.66 -19.08 -12.70
C GLU A 3 -16.55 -17.70 -12.05
N ASN A 4 -16.46 -17.64 -10.71
CA ASN A 4 -16.31 -16.36 -10.04
C ASN A 4 -14.94 -15.79 -10.42
N LEU A 5 -14.88 -14.52 -10.79
CA LEU A 5 -13.64 -13.81 -11.17
C LEU A 5 -12.50 -14.07 -10.16
N PHE A 6 -12.82 -14.11 -8.86
CA PHE A 6 -11.86 -14.39 -7.80
C PHE A 6 -11.36 -15.85 -7.77
N ASP A 7 -12.13 -16.79 -8.29
CA ASP A 7 -11.70 -18.19 -8.39
C ASP A 7 -10.58 -18.36 -9.42
N LEU A 8 -10.53 -17.49 -10.46
CA LEU A 8 -9.43 -17.44 -11.42
C LEU A 8 -8.11 -17.07 -10.74
N LEU A 9 -8.11 -16.04 -9.89
CA LEU A 9 -6.92 -15.63 -9.13
C LEU A 9 -6.46 -16.75 -8.17
N LYS A 10 -7.39 -17.38 -7.46
CA LYS A 10 -7.09 -18.47 -6.53
C LYS A 10 -6.51 -19.72 -7.24
N LYS A 11 -6.81 -19.90 -8.52
CA LYS A 11 -6.26 -20.97 -9.37
C LYS A 11 -4.96 -20.57 -10.05
N GLY A 12 -4.55 -19.30 -9.98
CA GLY A 12 -3.40 -18.78 -10.71
C GLY A 12 -3.68 -18.54 -12.20
N GLU A 13 -4.93 -18.48 -12.63
CA GLU A 13 -5.37 -18.21 -14.01
C GLU A 13 -5.40 -16.68 -14.27
N VAL A 14 -4.24 -16.04 -14.08
CA VAL A 14 -4.09 -14.57 -14.08
C VAL A 14 -4.38 -13.94 -15.44
N GLU A 15 -3.97 -14.59 -16.55
CA GLU A 15 -4.25 -14.07 -17.91
C GLU A 15 -5.76 -14.03 -18.20
N GLU A 16 -6.49 -15.06 -17.78
CA GLU A 16 -7.94 -15.14 -17.94
C GLU A 16 -8.63 -14.10 -17.03
N PHE A 17 -8.20 -13.99 -15.77
CA PHE A 17 -8.64 -12.93 -14.87
C PHE A 17 -8.47 -11.55 -15.51
N ASN A 18 -7.27 -11.21 -16.01
CA ASN A 18 -6.98 -9.91 -16.62
C ASN A 18 -7.84 -9.61 -17.85
N SER A 19 -8.18 -10.66 -18.63
CA SER A 19 -9.05 -10.53 -19.79
C SER A 19 -10.51 -10.27 -19.40
N GLU A 20 -10.97 -10.89 -18.34
CA GLU A 20 -12.36 -10.79 -17.90
C GLU A 20 -12.59 -9.55 -17.04
N VAL A 21 -11.67 -9.20 -16.12
CA VAL A 21 -11.81 -8.05 -15.23
C VAL A 21 -11.90 -6.74 -16.00
N ALA A 22 -11.21 -6.60 -17.12
CA ALA A 22 -11.25 -5.38 -17.96
C ALA A 22 -12.66 -5.05 -18.48
N ASN A 23 -13.55 -6.02 -18.52
CA ASN A 23 -14.94 -5.86 -18.95
C ASN A 23 -15.95 -6.10 -17.81
N PHE A 24 -15.43 -6.30 -16.58
CA PHE A 24 -16.24 -6.61 -15.42
C PHE A 24 -16.97 -5.34 -14.95
N SER A 25 -18.28 -5.44 -14.79
CA SER A 25 -19.14 -4.33 -14.40
C SER A 25 -19.77 -4.51 -13.02
N GLU A 26 -19.38 -5.57 -12.30
CA GLU A 26 -19.87 -5.80 -10.94
C GLU A 26 -19.06 -4.98 -9.93
N ASP A 27 -19.65 -4.78 -8.78
CA ASP A 27 -19.07 -4.06 -7.68
C ASP A 27 -17.95 -4.89 -7.02
N LEU A 28 -16.72 -4.35 -6.97
CA LEU A 28 -15.57 -4.94 -6.32
C LEU A 28 -15.28 -4.31 -4.94
N THR A 29 -16.11 -3.35 -4.51
CA THR A 29 -15.95 -2.72 -3.20
C THR A 29 -16.10 -3.74 -2.07
N GLU A 30 -15.43 -3.50 -0.95
CA GLU A 30 -15.48 -4.35 0.24
C GLU A 30 -15.17 -5.85 -0.02
N SER A 31 -14.48 -6.17 -1.12
CA SER A 31 -14.13 -7.54 -1.49
C SER A 31 -13.03 -8.11 -0.60
N ASP A 32 -13.10 -9.44 -0.33
CA ASP A 32 -12.12 -10.16 0.48
C ASP A 32 -11.07 -10.83 -0.41
N PHE A 33 -9.87 -10.22 -0.45
CA PHE A 33 -8.65 -10.71 -1.09
C PHE A 33 -7.57 -11.07 -0.07
N SER A 34 -7.95 -11.26 1.20
CA SER A 34 -7.00 -11.55 2.27
C SER A 34 -6.20 -12.82 1.98
N GLY A 35 -4.89 -12.75 2.19
CA GLY A 35 -3.97 -13.85 1.89
C GLY A 35 -3.87 -14.23 0.41
N LEU A 36 -4.36 -13.40 -0.52
CA LEU A 36 -4.22 -13.66 -1.96
C LEU A 36 -2.76 -13.73 -2.37
N GLU A 37 -2.36 -14.78 -3.08
CA GLU A 37 -1.07 -14.91 -3.73
C GLU A 37 -1.25 -14.79 -5.25
N THR A 38 -0.64 -13.75 -5.86
CA THR A 38 -0.76 -13.55 -7.32
C THR A 38 0.41 -12.77 -7.89
N ASP A 39 0.73 -13.00 -9.16
CA ASP A 39 1.74 -12.30 -9.93
C ASP A 39 1.15 -11.79 -11.24
N GLY A 40 1.23 -10.47 -11.48
CA GLY A 40 0.79 -9.83 -12.72
C GLY A 40 -0.73 -9.66 -12.86
N ALA A 41 -1.51 -9.79 -11.79
CA ALA A 41 -2.95 -9.46 -11.83
C ALA A 41 -3.17 -7.96 -12.04
N SER A 42 -4.22 -7.59 -12.78
CA SER A 42 -4.54 -6.19 -13.06
C SER A 42 -5.96 -5.85 -12.61
N PHE A 43 -6.06 -4.92 -11.66
CA PHE A 43 -7.32 -4.33 -11.18
C PHE A 43 -7.53 -2.90 -11.71
N LYS A 44 -6.75 -2.52 -12.71
CA LYS A 44 -6.68 -1.15 -13.24
C LYS A 44 -8.04 -0.47 -13.40
N GLU A 45 -8.14 0.78 -12.89
CA GLU A 45 -9.32 1.65 -13.00
C GLU A 45 -10.60 1.12 -12.31
N HIS A 46 -10.49 0.12 -11.40
CA HIS A 46 -11.64 -0.39 -10.65
C HIS A 46 -11.79 0.30 -9.29
N ASP A 47 -13.02 0.32 -8.80
CA ASP A 47 -13.35 0.70 -7.43
C ASP A 47 -13.19 -0.53 -6.51
N LEU A 48 -12.19 -0.47 -5.65
CA LEU A 48 -11.82 -1.47 -4.66
C LEU A 48 -11.90 -0.88 -3.24
N SER A 49 -12.69 0.20 -3.08
CA SER A 49 -12.81 0.86 -1.79
C SER A 49 -13.28 -0.10 -0.70
N GLY A 50 -12.63 -0.01 0.46
CA GLY A 50 -12.89 -0.88 1.60
C GLY A 50 -12.47 -2.35 1.45
N SER A 51 -11.85 -2.76 0.34
CA SER A 51 -11.43 -4.15 0.12
C SER A 51 -10.30 -4.58 1.05
N ASP A 52 -10.25 -5.88 1.36
CA ASP A 52 -9.27 -6.48 2.26
C ASP A 52 -8.21 -7.27 1.48
N PHE A 53 -6.97 -6.77 1.44
CA PHE A 53 -5.76 -7.41 0.93
C PHE A 53 -4.77 -7.75 2.06
N SER A 54 -5.26 -7.87 3.30
CA SER A 54 -4.39 -8.19 4.44
C SER A 54 -3.68 -9.53 4.22
N GLU A 55 -2.37 -9.56 4.56
CA GLU A 55 -1.53 -10.75 4.43
C GLU A 55 -1.39 -11.26 2.97
N ALA A 56 -1.83 -10.48 1.97
CA ALA A 56 -1.67 -10.85 0.57
C ALA A 56 -0.19 -10.79 0.15
N ASN A 57 0.20 -11.68 -0.77
CA ASN A 57 1.51 -11.66 -1.44
C ASN A 57 1.29 -11.28 -2.91
N LEU A 58 1.57 -10.03 -3.23
CA LEU A 58 1.27 -9.42 -4.53
C LEU A 58 2.57 -9.05 -5.24
N SER A 59 2.82 -9.70 -6.39
CA SER A 59 3.97 -9.38 -7.25
C SER A 59 3.48 -8.79 -8.57
N ASN A 60 4.06 -7.67 -9.00
CA ASN A 60 3.76 -7.00 -10.28
C ASN A 60 2.25 -6.76 -10.52
N VAL A 61 1.48 -6.60 -9.46
CA VAL A 61 0.03 -6.34 -9.55
C VAL A 61 -0.22 -4.89 -9.91
N SER A 62 -1.19 -4.61 -10.78
CA SER A 62 -1.57 -3.24 -11.14
C SER A 62 -2.85 -2.81 -10.44
N PHE A 63 -2.75 -1.72 -9.66
CA PHE A 63 -3.84 -0.93 -9.13
C PHE A 63 -3.86 0.48 -9.74
N GLU A 64 -3.30 0.65 -10.96
CA GLU A 64 -3.27 1.96 -11.62
C GLU A 64 -4.66 2.57 -11.72
N GLY A 65 -4.81 3.80 -11.20
CA GLY A 65 -6.06 4.56 -11.25
C GLY A 65 -7.21 3.96 -10.44
N CYS A 66 -6.96 2.95 -9.58
CA CYS A 66 -7.99 2.38 -8.72
C CYS A 66 -8.43 3.36 -7.63
N ASP A 67 -9.68 3.24 -7.18
CA ASP A 67 -10.10 3.74 -5.87
C ASP A 67 -9.88 2.65 -4.82
N LEU A 68 -8.94 2.89 -3.90
CA LEU A 68 -8.59 2.03 -2.78
C LEU A 68 -8.89 2.70 -1.44
N THR A 69 -9.79 3.68 -1.44
CA THR A 69 -10.18 4.41 -0.23
C THR A 69 -10.59 3.44 0.89
N GLY A 70 -9.89 3.52 2.01
CA GLY A 70 -10.15 2.68 3.18
C GLY A 70 -9.83 1.20 3.02
N ALA A 71 -9.25 0.77 1.90
CA ALA A 71 -8.78 -0.60 1.73
C ALA A 71 -7.67 -0.95 2.74
N THR A 72 -7.42 -2.24 2.96
CA THR A 72 -6.34 -2.67 3.85
C THR A 72 -5.37 -3.61 3.15
N PHE A 73 -4.07 -3.30 3.28
CA PHE A 73 -2.91 -4.13 2.91
C PHE A 73 -2.08 -4.47 4.17
N ALA A 74 -2.74 -4.55 5.33
CA ALA A 74 -2.05 -4.84 6.58
C ALA A 74 -1.27 -6.16 6.50
N ARG A 75 0.03 -6.12 6.82
CA ARG A 75 0.94 -7.27 6.76
C ARG A 75 1.09 -7.89 5.37
N ALA A 76 0.75 -7.17 4.30
CA ALA A 76 0.94 -7.64 2.94
C ALA A 76 2.42 -7.59 2.52
N GLU A 77 2.81 -8.50 1.63
CA GLU A 77 4.07 -8.50 0.89
C GLU A 77 3.81 -7.95 -0.52
N LEU A 78 4.31 -6.75 -0.79
CA LEU A 78 4.09 -6.04 -2.05
C LEU A 78 5.42 -5.88 -2.79
N SER A 79 5.53 -6.45 -4.00
CA SER A 79 6.74 -6.35 -4.80
C SER A 79 6.44 -5.90 -6.22
N GLY A 80 6.96 -4.72 -6.62
CA GLY A 80 6.73 -4.18 -7.95
C GLY A 80 5.26 -3.83 -8.25
N VAL A 81 4.47 -3.55 -7.22
CA VAL A 81 3.04 -3.19 -7.37
C VAL A 81 2.91 -1.76 -7.89
N LEU A 82 1.99 -1.56 -8.83
CA LEU A 82 1.74 -0.26 -9.45
C LEU A 82 0.50 0.40 -8.83
N PHE A 83 0.71 1.50 -8.11
CA PHE A 83 -0.33 2.36 -7.54
C PHE A 83 -0.44 3.70 -8.26
N ASN A 84 0.12 3.83 -9.48
CA ASN A 84 0.12 5.10 -10.23
C ASN A 84 -1.27 5.70 -10.35
N GLY A 85 -1.45 6.93 -9.88
CA GLY A 85 -2.71 7.64 -9.92
C GLY A 85 -3.83 7.02 -9.07
N ALA A 86 -3.54 6.05 -8.22
CA ALA A 86 -4.54 5.46 -7.33
C ALA A 86 -4.97 6.43 -6.23
N VAL A 87 -6.23 6.32 -5.80
CA VAL A 87 -6.74 6.98 -4.60
C VAL A 87 -6.56 6.07 -3.40
N LEU A 88 -5.61 6.43 -2.52
CA LEU A 88 -5.21 5.63 -1.35
C LEU A 88 -5.64 6.29 -0.02
N ASN A 89 -6.75 7.04 -0.07
CA ASN A 89 -7.25 7.78 1.09
C ASN A 89 -7.61 6.85 2.26
N GLY A 90 -6.91 6.99 3.39
CA GLY A 90 -7.15 6.16 4.56
C GLY A 90 -6.84 4.67 4.36
N THR A 91 -6.11 4.31 3.31
CA THR A 91 -5.64 2.94 3.07
C THR A 91 -4.65 2.52 4.14
N LYS A 92 -4.75 1.28 4.61
CA LYS A 92 -3.91 0.75 5.68
C LYS A 92 -2.80 -0.13 5.12
N PHE A 93 -1.55 0.28 5.35
CA PHE A 93 -0.34 -0.46 5.00
C PHE A 93 0.45 -0.90 6.25
N ASN A 94 -0.18 -0.87 7.42
CA ASN A 94 0.51 -1.16 8.67
C ASN A 94 1.15 -2.57 8.66
N ASN A 95 2.42 -2.64 9.04
CA ASN A 95 3.25 -3.84 8.99
C ASN A 95 3.45 -4.44 7.58
N ALA A 96 3.18 -3.72 6.51
CA ALA A 96 3.42 -4.21 5.16
C ALA A 96 4.89 -4.08 4.76
N ASN A 97 5.36 -5.01 3.92
CA ASN A 97 6.63 -4.89 3.21
C ASN A 97 6.34 -4.38 1.79
N ILE A 98 6.83 -3.17 1.47
CA ILE A 98 6.49 -2.45 0.24
C ILE A 98 7.76 -2.22 -0.56
N ALA A 99 8.10 -3.17 -1.43
CA ALA A 99 9.34 -3.17 -2.19
C ALA A 99 9.11 -2.87 -3.67
N TYR A 100 9.87 -1.91 -4.24
CA TYR A 100 9.85 -1.57 -5.66
C TYR A 100 8.49 -1.13 -6.19
N CYS A 101 7.61 -0.62 -5.31
CA CYS A 101 6.29 -0.14 -5.68
C CYS A 101 6.35 1.28 -6.26
N ASP A 102 5.44 1.57 -7.20
CA ASP A 102 5.32 2.87 -7.86
C ASP A 102 4.08 3.62 -7.36
N PHE A 103 4.30 4.74 -6.66
CA PHE A 103 3.27 5.62 -6.11
C PHE A 103 3.14 6.94 -6.88
N THR A 104 3.63 7.01 -8.13
CA THR A 104 3.54 8.23 -8.95
C THR A 104 2.10 8.70 -9.05
N ASP A 105 1.85 9.97 -8.70
CA ASP A 105 0.53 10.60 -8.68
C ASP A 105 -0.52 9.92 -7.78
N ALA A 106 -0.15 8.95 -6.93
CA ALA A 106 -1.05 8.34 -5.95
C ALA A 106 -1.37 9.32 -4.82
N ASP A 107 -2.64 9.41 -4.42
CA ASP A 107 -3.09 10.23 -3.29
C ASP A 107 -3.04 9.44 -1.98
N LEU A 108 -2.07 9.77 -1.12
CA LEU A 108 -1.79 9.10 0.15
C LEU A 108 -2.44 9.76 1.37
N SER A 109 -3.43 10.65 1.17
CA SER A 109 -4.10 11.36 2.26
C SER A 109 -4.64 10.40 3.33
N GLY A 110 -4.15 10.52 4.56
CA GLY A 110 -4.61 9.69 5.68
C GLY A 110 -4.24 8.20 5.58
N ALA A 111 -3.39 7.79 4.65
CA ALA A 111 -2.86 6.42 4.61
C ALA A 111 -2.07 6.12 5.91
N ASP A 112 -2.08 4.86 6.35
CA ASP A 112 -1.39 4.40 7.57
C ASP A 112 -0.24 3.46 7.21
N PHE A 113 0.99 3.95 7.41
CA PHE A 113 2.24 3.22 7.20
C PHE A 113 2.93 2.78 8.50
N SER A 114 2.21 2.75 9.63
CA SER A 114 2.78 2.31 10.90
C SER A 114 3.44 0.93 10.77
N GLU A 115 4.70 0.81 11.23
CA GLU A 115 5.51 -0.42 11.15
C GLU A 115 5.76 -0.94 9.71
N ALA A 116 5.45 -0.17 8.65
CA ALA A 116 5.70 -0.57 7.26
C ALA A 116 7.16 -0.37 6.85
N ASP A 117 7.65 -1.21 5.94
CA ASP A 117 8.96 -1.07 5.29
C ASP A 117 8.79 -0.59 3.83
N LEU A 118 9.20 0.66 3.55
CA LEU A 118 9.17 1.29 2.24
C LEU A 118 10.58 1.54 1.68
N SER A 119 11.63 0.98 2.31
CA SER A 119 13.03 1.31 2.02
C SER A 119 13.42 1.17 0.55
N ASP A 120 12.81 0.25 -0.19
CA ASP A 120 13.08 0.00 -1.60
C ASP A 120 12.12 0.70 -2.57
N SER A 121 11.12 1.44 -2.09
CA SER A 121 10.10 2.11 -2.93
C SER A 121 10.46 3.57 -3.24
N ASP A 122 9.82 4.13 -4.26
CA ASP A 122 9.95 5.53 -4.67
C ASP A 122 8.62 6.27 -4.47
N LEU A 123 8.60 7.21 -3.52
CA LEU A 123 7.46 8.05 -3.20
C LEU A 123 7.64 9.50 -3.66
N SER A 124 8.73 9.81 -4.40
CA SER A 124 9.11 11.19 -4.75
C SER A 124 8.03 11.96 -5.52
N LEU A 125 7.16 11.26 -6.25
CA LEU A 125 6.05 11.83 -7.02
C LEU A 125 4.67 11.50 -6.43
N SER A 126 4.60 10.97 -5.20
CA SER A 126 3.33 10.76 -4.52
C SER A 126 2.72 12.07 -4.04
N LEU A 127 1.39 12.07 -3.85
CA LEU A 127 0.65 13.23 -3.39
C LEU A 127 0.25 13.07 -1.92
N ASN A 128 0.28 14.18 -1.16
CA ASN A 128 -0.23 14.26 0.21
C ASN A 128 0.45 13.30 1.22
N LEU A 129 1.69 12.86 0.97
CA LEU A 129 2.44 11.99 1.89
C LEU A 129 2.55 12.61 3.30
N ASN A 130 2.63 13.94 3.40
CA ASN A 130 2.64 14.68 4.67
C ASN A 130 1.34 14.59 5.49
N GLN A 131 0.29 13.95 4.97
CA GLN A 131 -0.98 13.70 5.65
C GLN A 131 -1.16 12.24 6.07
N CYS A 132 -0.18 11.38 5.82
CA CYS A 132 -0.22 9.98 6.24
C CYS A 132 0.08 9.83 7.75
N SER A 133 -0.31 8.68 8.31
CA SER A 133 0.09 8.24 9.64
C SER A 133 1.27 7.28 9.55
N PHE A 134 2.22 7.38 10.48
CA PHE A 134 3.36 6.46 10.61
C PHE A 134 3.88 6.50 12.04
N ASP A 135 4.80 5.61 12.36
CA ASP A 135 5.41 5.53 13.70
C ASP A 135 6.93 5.37 13.63
N LYS A 136 7.58 5.21 14.77
CA LYS A 136 9.04 5.05 14.90
C LYS A 136 9.60 3.77 14.26
N TYR A 137 8.76 2.84 13.89
CA TYR A 137 9.14 1.59 13.25
C TYR A 137 8.95 1.61 11.74
N THR A 138 8.33 2.67 11.21
CA THR A 138 8.20 2.87 9.76
C THR A 138 9.59 3.08 9.15
N VAL A 139 9.94 2.28 8.15
CA VAL A 139 11.21 2.41 7.43
C VAL A 139 10.98 3.14 6.11
N TRP A 140 11.46 4.37 6.04
CA TRP A 140 11.36 5.21 4.84
C TRP A 140 12.50 4.95 3.86
N PRO A 141 12.32 5.18 2.55
CA PRO A 141 13.41 5.18 1.58
C PRO A 141 14.39 6.35 1.81
N ASP A 142 15.47 6.38 1.02
CA ASP A 142 16.39 7.52 0.99
C ASP A 142 15.65 8.82 0.64
N THR A 143 16.12 9.95 1.16
CA THR A 143 15.46 11.26 1.04
C THR A 143 15.23 11.75 -0.39
N ASP A 144 16.00 11.28 -1.37
CA ASP A 144 15.82 11.59 -2.79
C ASP A 144 14.63 10.84 -3.43
N ARG A 145 14.07 9.86 -2.72
CA ARG A 145 12.88 9.10 -3.09
C ARG A 145 11.62 9.54 -2.33
N LEU A 146 11.70 10.67 -1.63
CA LEU A 146 10.57 11.28 -0.91
C LEU A 146 10.16 12.56 -1.62
N PRO A 147 8.87 12.99 -1.53
CA PRO A 147 8.45 14.28 -2.06
C PRO A 147 9.27 15.44 -1.49
N ALA A 148 9.54 16.45 -2.31
CA ALA A 148 10.34 17.60 -1.91
C ALA A 148 9.70 18.47 -0.80
N ASP A 149 8.39 18.33 -0.61
CA ASP A 149 7.58 18.97 0.42
C ASP A 149 7.32 18.06 1.64
N PHE A 150 7.86 16.84 1.62
CA PHE A 150 7.84 15.97 2.79
C PHE A 150 8.69 16.60 3.88
N ASP A 151 8.05 17.03 4.97
CA ASP A 151 8.67 17.82 6.00
C ASP A 151 9.69 16.98 6.80
N GLY A 152 10.97 17.38 6.73
CA GLY A 152 12.03 16.74 7.49
C GLY A 152 11.85 16.87 9.02
N ASP A 153 11.05 17.84 9.49
CA ASP A 153 10.72 17.99 10.90
C ASP A 153 9.97 16.77 11.46
N TYR A 154 9.25 16.04 10.61
CA TYR A 154 8.63 14.75 10.98
C TYR A 154 9.67 13.70 11.40
N GLN A 155 10.87 13.73 10.83
CA GLN A 155 11.98 12.85 11.23
C GLN A 155 12.65 13.32 12.52
N GLU A 156 12.69 14.63 12.78
CA GLU A 156 13.25 15.16 14.02
C GLU A 156 12.34 14.89 15.22
N ASP A 157 11.03 14.97 15.06
CA ASP A 157 10.08 14.63 16.14
C ASP A 157 10.15 13.14 16.53
N LEU A 158 10.39 12.25 15.56
CA LEU A 158 10.60 10.82 15.83
C LEU A 158 11.94 10.55 16.53
N ALA A 159 13.00 11.31 16.24
CA ALA A 159 14.27 11.22 16.94
C ALA A 159 14.15 11.73 18.39
N ALA A 160 13.39 12.81 18.62
CA ALA A 160 13.15 13.35 19.96
C ALA A 160 12.36 12.39 20.85
N LEU A 161 11.39 11.64 20.30
CA LEU A 161 10.66 10.63 21.05
C LEU A 161 11.53 9.44 21.45
N ASN A 162 12.57 9.10 20.68
CA ASN A 162 13.52 8.03 21.01
C ASN A 162 14.48 8.45 22.14
N ASP A 163 14.78 9.74 22.32
CA ASP A 163 15.68 10.22 23.37
C ASP A 163 14.99 10.27 24.75
N GLU A 164 13.67 10.46 24.82
CA GLU A 164 12.94 10.47 26.10
C GLU A 164 12.81 9.08 26.75
N GLU A 165 12.84 7.97 25.97
CA GLU A 165 12.78 6.61 26.53
C GLU A 165 14.13 6.13 27.12
N THR A 166 15.27 6.78 26.79
CA THR A 166 16.60 6.37 27.27
C THR A 166 17.03 7.06 28.58
N GLU A 167 16.41 8.15 28.99
CA GLU A 167 16.75 8.85 30.23
C GLU A 167 16.05 8.31 31.49
N GLY A 168 15.11 7.37 31.35
CA GLY A 168 14.32 6.80 32.46
C GLY A 168 14.94 5.60 33.21
N GLN A 169 16.15 5.14 32.86
CA GLN A 169 16.80 3.99 33.50
C GLN A 169 18.21 4.28 34.04
N SER A 170 18.32 5.27 34.91
CA SER A 170 19.45 5.30 35.85
C SER A 170 18.99 5.95 37.13
N ASP A 171 18.60 5.14 38.08
CA ASP A 171 18.82 5.28 39.51
C ASP A 171 17.88 4.32 40.28
N TYR A 172 18.38 3.13 40.58
CA TYR A 172 18.19 2.43 41.86
C TYR A 172 19.20 1.27 41.97
#